data_851589a10a163a9e0ecbdec4ace5bad0
#
_entry.id   851589a10a163a9e0ecbdec4ace5bad0
#
_cell.length_a   1.000
_cell.length_b   1.000
_cell.length_c   1.000
_cell.angle_alpha   90.00
_cell.angle_beta   90.00
_cell.angle_gamma   90.00
#
_symmetry.space_group_name_H-M   'P 1'
#
loop_
_entity.id
_entity.type
_entity.pdbx_description
1 polymer ?
#
loop_
_entity_poly.entity_id
_entity_poly.type
_entity_poly.pdbx_seq_one_letter_code
_entity_poly.pdbx_strand_id
1 'polypeptide(L)'
;MSWIRSSEGATLVVTLTLLLAAAGPVGALTLTDQTDFEESRVGETVSTTVVIEDPFTDQPDEWTLRGTTELENVSWVVTVLQQGNQVNQSQYSEQTFEEPLALANNGDEVRIDLTGTTPAVESYTYDPPQSYTLWELVAITGNSESTLNTTTVHHYTNDSDDARNDIDDAVAAINESGGNAEARDTLNSSISSYNNGNFGNARDLASDAQNQAEQAQQSQQQTQMLIYAAVALVVLALVGGGIYYWRSNQGPESKLQ
;
A
#
# COMPACT_ATOMS: atom_id res chain seq x y z
N MET A 1 16.80 3.32 -40.26
CA MET A 1 16.89 3.93 -38.91
C MET A 1 15.89 3.26 -38.05
N SER A 2 16.34 2.33 -37.22
CA SER A 2 15.51 1.49 -36.35
C SER A 2 15.41 2.13 -34.98
N TRP A 3 14.19 2.40 -34.53
CA TRP A 3 13.92 2.83 -33.17
C TRP A 3 13.57 1.60 -32.33
N ILE A 4 14.51 1.19 -31.52
CA ILE A 4 14.32 0.18 -30.48
C ILE A 4 13.64 0.89 -29.31
N ARG A 5 12.39 0.55 -29.00
CA ARG A 5 11.76 0.86 -27.71
C ARG A 5 12.12 -0.28 -26.75
N SER A 6 13.04 -0.03 -25.86
CA SER A 6 13.22 -0.82 -24.67
C SER A 6 12.23 -0.32 -23.62
N SER A 7 11.21 -1.13 -23.33
CA SER A 7 10.38 -0.99 -22.13
C SER A 7 11.17 -1.59 -20.95
N GLU A 8 11.99 -0.77 -20.30
CA GLU A 8 12.47 -1.12 -18.98
C GLU A 8 11.38 -0.77 -17.96
N GLY A 9 10.72 -1.81 -17.46
CA GLY A 9 9.89 -1.73 -16.29
C GLY A 9 10.76 -1.29 -15.10
N ALA A 10 10.72 -0.03 -14.78
CA ALA A 10 11.29 0.47 -13.53
C ALA A 10 10.37 0.01 -12.39
N THR A 11 10.73 -1.10 -11.77
CA THR A 11 10.23 -1.46 -10.44
C THR A 11 10.76 -0.41 -9.47
N LEU A 12 9.92 0.56 -9.15
CA LEU A 12 10.22 1.61 -8.18
C LEU A 12 9.98 0.99 -6.80
N VAL A 13 11.01 0.34 -6.27
CA VAL A 13 11.07 -0.02 -4.84
C VAL A 13 11.22 1.28 -4.08
N VAL A 14 10.11 1.85 -3.64
CA VAL A 14 10.10 2.97 -2.68
C VAL A 14 10.35 2.36 -1.31
N THR A 15 11.61 2.24 -0.93
CA THR A 15 12.00 2.06 0.47
C THR A 15 11.68 3.37 1.20
N LEU A 16 10.48 3.46 1.75
CA LEU A 16 10.09 4.52 2.68
C LEU A 16 10.68 4.17 4.04
N THR A 17 11.95 4.50 4.26
CA THR A 17 12.52 4.58 5.60
C THR A 17 11.83 5.73 6.32
N LEU A 18 10.76 5.43 7.06
CA LEU A 18 10.14 6.36 7.99
C LEU A 18 11.09 6.53 9.19
N LEU A 19 12.09 7.41 9.03
CA LEU A 19 12.84 7.95 10.16
C LEU A 19 11.89 8.89 10.90
N LEU A 20 11.13 8.35 11.86
CA LEU A 20 10.43 9.14 12.86
C LEU A 20 11.49 9.65 13.84
N ALA A 21 12.19 10.74 13.48
CA ALA A 21 12.96 11.51 14.41
C ALA A 21 11.99 12.27 15.32
N ALA A 22 11.47 11.60 16.34
CA ALA A 22 10.90 12.27 17.49
C ALA A 22 12.07 12.95 18.20
N ALA A 23 12.15 14.29 18.11
CA ALA A 23 13.00 15.10 18.97
C ALA A 23 12.46 15.05 20.41
N GLY A 24 12.75 13.95 21.12
CA GLY A 24 12.59 13.80 22.56
C GLY A 24 13.88 14.21 23.29
N PRO A 25 13.82 14.44 24.60
CA PRO A 25 15.00 14.82 25.38
C PRO A 25 16.10 13.76 25.26
N VAL A 26 17.34 14.21 25.30
CA VAL A 26 18.56 13.43 25.20
C VAL A 26 18.51 12.25 26.17
N GLY A 27 18.36 11.02 25.63
CA GLY A 27 18.39 9.81 26.43
C GLY A 27 17.25 8.81 26.18
N ALA A 28 16.44 8.96 25.13
CA ALA A 28 15.35 8.01 24.85
C ALA A 28 15.89 6.63 24.44
N LEU A 29 15.30 5.59 25.03
CA LEU A 29 15.47 4.20 24.61
C LEU A 29 15.32 4.10 23.08
N THR A 30 16.34 3.54 22.40
CA THR A 30 16.33 3.39 20.94
C THR A 30 15.82 2.01 20.57
N LEU A 31 14.76 1.96 19.75
CA LEU A 31 14.19 0.73 19.24
C LEU A 31 14.40 0.67 17.73
N THR A 32 15.04 -0.39 17.26
CA THR A 32 15.25 -0.66 15.83
C THR A 32 14.44 -1.87 15.41
N ASP A 33 13.47 -1.64 14.52
CA ASP A 33 12.67 -2.69 13.88
C ASP A 33 13.35 -3.13 12.58
N GLN A 34 13.60 -4.42 12.44
CA GLN A 34 14.20 -5.05 11.25
C GLN A 34 13.15 -5.84 10.46
N THR A 35 11.88 -5.48 10.57
CA THR A 35 10.81 -6.05 9.74
C THR A 35 10.99 -5.58 8.30
N ASP A 36 11.14 -6.52 7.38
CA ASP A 36 11.42 -6.28 5.96
C ASP A 36 10.21 -6.52 5.03
N PHE A 37 9.02 -6.71 5.63
CA PHE A 37 7.77 -6.93 4.91
C PHE A 37 6.64 -6.05 5.46
N GLU A 38 5.78 -5.58 4.57
CA GLU A 38 4.61 -4.76 4.89
C GLU A 38 3.30 -5.58 4.86
N GLU A 39 3.36 -6.77 4.26
CA GLU A 39 2.23 -7.67 4.10
C GLU A 39 2.66 -9.13 4.21
N SER A 40 1.72 -10.01 4.59
CA SER A 40 1.96 -11.44 4.67
C SER A 40 0.69 -12.23 4.36
N ARG A 41 0.90 -13.41 3.75
CA ARG A 41 -0.21 -14.30 3.41
C ARG A 41 -0.62 -15.16 4.60
N VAL A 42 -1.92 -15.32 4.81
CA VAL A 42 -2.48 -16.23 5.81
C VAL A 42 -1.85 -17.62 5.74
N GLY A 43 -1.39 -18.13 6.87
CA GLY A 43 -0.71 -19.42 6.99
C GLY A 43 0.77 -19.41 6.58
N GLU A 44 1.33 -18.27 6.15
CA GLU A 44 2.75 -18.12 5.89
C GLU A 44 3.55 -17.96 7.18
N THR A 45 4.74 -18.54 7.22
CA THR A 45 5.66 -18.33 8.35
C THR A 45 6.45 -17.06 8.12
N VAL A 46 6.38 -16.15 9.07
CA VAL A 46 7.09 -14.87 9.07
C VAL A 46 8.07 -14.82 10.23
N SER A 47 9.14 -14.05 10.05
CA SER A 47 10.15 -13.80 11.09
C SER A 47 10.56 -12.35 11.06
N THR A 48 10.77 -11.78 12.24
CA THR A 48 11.27 -10.40 12.40
C THR A 48 12.19 -10.32 13.61
N THR A 49 13.03 -9.29 13.63
CA THR A 49 13.93 -9.00 14.76
C THR A 49 13.71 -7.56 15.21
N VAL A 50 13.58 -7.37 16.50
CA VAL A 50 13.54 -6.04 17.12
C VAL A 50 14.70 -5.92 18.10
N VAL A 51 15.39 -4.79 18.04
CA VAL A 51 16.55 -4.50 18.92
C VAL A 51 16.22 -3.28 19.75
N ILE A 52 16.39 -3.41 21.07
CA ILE A 52 16.30 -2.32 22.05
C ILE A 52 17.72 -2.02 22.50
N GLU A 53 18.23 -0.84 22.16
CA GLU A 53 19.53 -0.35 22.60
C GLU A 53 19.35 0.47 23.89
N ASP A 54 20.33 0.36 24.80
CA ASP A 54 20.36 1.08 26.07
C ASP A 54 19.06 0.94 26.90
N PRO A 55 18.60 -0.30 27.19
CA PRO A 55 17.27 -0.59 27.76
C PRO A 55 16.98 0.06 29.11
N PHE A 56 17.98 0.67 29.76
CA PHE A 56 17.85 1.32 31.08
C PHE A 56 17.99 2.85 31.03
N THR A 57 18.08 3.45 29.84
CA THR A 57 18.28 4.91 29.72
C THR A 57 17.04 5.69 30.21
N ASP A 58 15.83 5.23 29.89
CA ASP A 58 14.56 5.84 30.31
C ASP A 58 13.72 4.92 31.19
N GLN A 59 14.28 3.77 31.58
CA GLN A 59 13.64 2.81 32.45
C GLN A 59 14.39 2.71 33.79
N PRO A 60 13.72 2.30 34.87
CA PRO A 60 14.39 2.06 36.16
C PRO A 60 15.36 0.87 36.04
N ASP A 61 16.20 0.70 37.08
CA ASP A 61 17.19 -0.37 37.16
C ASP A 61 16.59 -1.78 37.07
N GLU A 62 15.30 -1.92 37.33
CA GLU A 62 14.52 -3.16 37.18
C GLU A 62 13.17 -2.87 36.54
N TRP A 63 12.84 -3.55 35.45
CA TRP A 63 11.56 -3.49 34.77
C TRP A 63 11.28 -4.77 33.98
N THR A 64 10.07 -4.97 33.53
CA THR A 64 9.70 -6.14 32.75
C THR A 64 9.35 -5.72 31.32
N LEU A 65 9.97 -6.36 30.34
CA LEU A 65 9.60 -6.24 28.93
C LEU A 65 8.49 -7.25 28.63
N ARG A 66 7.33 -6.78 28.18
CA ARG A 66 6.27 -7.63 27.66
C ARG A 66 6.18 -7.44 26.15
N GLY A 67 6.15 -8.55 25.42
CA GLY A 67 5.84 -8.58 24.00
C GLY A 67 4.56 -9.36 23.75
N THR A 68 3.73 -8.86 22.85
CA THR A 68 2.47 -9.49 22.42
C THR A 68 2.41 -9.54 20.90
N THR A 69 1.84 -10.60 20.32
CA THR A 69 1.61 -10.79 18.88
C THR A 69 0.27 -11.46 18.63
N GLU A 70 -0.28 -11.25 17.43
CA GLU A 70 -1.44 -12.01 16.92
C GLU A 70 -1.03 -13.19 16.04
N LEU A 71 0.27 -13.42 15.83
CA LEU A 71 0.74 -14.59 15.08
C LEU A 71 0.30 -15.89 15.76
N GLU A 72 0.17 -16.94 14.99
CA GLU A 72 -0.05 -18.31 15.48
C GLU A 72 1.26 -19.10 15.50
N ASN A 73 1.33 -20.20 16.26
CA ASN A 73 2.53 -21.06 16.35
C ASN A 73 3.80 -20.28 16.67
N VAL A 74 3.72 -19.41 17.64
CA VAL A 74 4.72 -18.40 17.97
C VAL A 74 5.98 -19.01 18.61
N SER A 75 7.11 -18.45 18.26
CA SER A 75 8.39 -18.62 18.95
C SER A 75 9.05 -17.26 19.12
N TRP A 76 9.26 -16.87 20.38
CA TRP A 76 10.06 -15.70 20.74
C TRP A 76 11.41 -16.17 21.27
N VAL A 77 12.47 -15.50 20.86
CA VAL A 77 13.80 -15.63 21.45
C VAL A 77 14.23 -14.23 21.92
N VAL A 78 14.30 -14.05 23.23
CA VAL A 78 14.75 -12.80 23.84
C VAL A 78 16.18 -12.98 24.29
N THR A 79 17.11 -12.24 23.72
CA THR A 79 18.54 -12.32 23.97
C THR A 79 19.02 -10.99 24.57
N VAL A 80 19.57 -11.03 25.76
CA VAL A 80 20.24 -9.88 26.39
C VAL A 80 21.73 -9.95 26.05
N LEU A 81 22.25 -8.84 25.50
CA LEU A 81 23.64 -8.73 25.07
C LEU A 81 24.35 -7.67 25.92
N GLN A 82 25.65 -7.83 26.07
CA GLN A 82 26.58 -6.86 26.61
C GLN A 82 27.77 -6.71 25.66
N GLN A 83 27.95 -5.56 25.08
CA GLN A 83 29.01 -5.29 24.09
C GLN A 83 29.03 -6.36 22.97
N GLY A 84 27.82 -6.74 22.49
CA GLY A 84 27.62 -7.76 21.47
C GLY A 84 27.77 -9.21 21.93
N ASN A 85 28.07 -9.48 23.21
CA ASN A 85 28.17 -10.84 23.75
C ASN A 85 26.88 -11.21 24.48
N GLN A 86 26.34 -12.39 24.20
CA GLN A 86 25.15 -12.89 24.88
C GLN A 86 25.43 -13.13 26.39
N VAL A 87 24.62 -12.50 27.24
CA VAL A 87 24.66 -12.69 28.69
C VAL A 87 23.46 -13.47 29.20
N ASN A 88 22.31 -13.38 28.55
CA ASN A 88 21.11 -14.16 28.83
C ASN A 88 20.33 -14.47 27.56
N GLN A 89 19.55 -15.56 27.55
CA GLN A 89 18.61 -15.89 26.50
C GLN A 89 17.42 -16.64 27.05
N SER A 90 16.22 -16.21 26.71
CA SER A 90 14.95 -16.83 27.06
C SER A 90 14.16 -17.18 25.82
N GLN A 91 13.36 -18.25 25.87
CA GLN A 91 12.47 -18.68 24.79
C GLN A 91 11.05 -18.79 25.28
N TYR A 92 10.09 -18.32 24.46
CA TYR A 92 8.66 -18.38 24.74
C TYR A 92 7.91 -18.88 23.51
N SER A 93 6.79 -19.57 23.72
CA SER A 93 5.97 -20.18 22.65
C SER A 93 4.51 -19.74 22.71
N GLU A 94 4.20 -18.75 23.54
CA GLU A 94 2.87 -18.16 23.67
C GLU A 94 2.81 -16.83 22.92
N GLN A 95 1.61 -16.34 22.62
CA GLN A 95 1.43 -15.03 21.94
C GLN A 95 1.89 -13.85 22.79
N THR A 96 2.08 -14.06 24.09
CA THR A 96 2.59 -13.04 25.02
C THR A 96 3.76 -13.60 25.82
N PHE A 97 4.81 -12.81 25.97
CA PHE A 97 5.91 -13.11 26.88
C PHE A 97 6.14 -11.96 27.86
N GLU A 98 6.77 -12.27 28.98
CA GLU A 98 7.29 -11.30 29.94
C GLU A 98 8.72 -11.68 30.30
N GLU A 99 9.68 -10.79 30.04
CA GLU A 99 11.11 -10.94 30.40
C GLU A 99 11.50 -9.88 31.41
N PRO A 100 11.86 -10.26 32.64
CA PRO A 100 12.38 -9.32 33.63
C PRO A 100 13.80 -8.88 33.25
N LEU A 101 14.00 -7.58 33.14
CA LEU A 101 15.27 -6.94 32.88
C LEU A 101 15.81 -6.23 34.10
N ALA A 102 17.10 -6.41 34.37
CA ALA A 102 17.78 -5.78 35.51
C ALA A 102 19.14 -5.24 35.10
N LEU A 103 19.42 -3.98 35.43
CA LEU A 103 20.70 -3.31 35.17
C LEU A 103 21.89 -4.08 35.78
N ALA A 104 21.67 -4.76 36.91
CA ALA A 104 22.68 -5.59 37.57
C ALA A 104 23.19 -6.74 36.68
N ASN A 105 22.44 -7.13 35.65
CA ASN A 105 22.84 -8.15 34.69
C ASN A 105 23.70 -7.57 33.53
N ASN A 106 24.01 -6.27 33.54
CA ASN A 106 24.91 -5.56 32.65
C ASN A 106 24.54 -5.66 31.15
N GLY A 107 23.26 -5.82 30.79
CA GLY A 107 22.82 -5.79 29.40
C GLY A 107 22.77 -4.36 28.86
N ASP A 108 23.35 -4.14 27.69
CA ASP A 108 23.30 -2.87 26.95
C ASP A 108 22.45 -2.95 25.66
N GLU A 109 22.02 -4.16 25.31
CA GLU A 109 21.14 -4.44 24.18
C GLU A 109 20.19 -5.59 24.50
N VAL A 110 18.93 -5.50 24.07
CA VAL A 110 17.97 -6.60 24.09
C VAL A 110 17.50 -6.87 22.67
N ARG A 111 17.81 -8.06 22.15
CA ARG A 111 17.36 -8.54 20.86
C ARG A 111 16.18 -9.48 21.04
N ILE A 112 15.14 -9.24 20.26
CA ILE A 112 13.91 -10.01 20.27
C ILE A 112 13.70 -10.57 18.87
N ASP A 113 13.87 -11.87 18.70
CA ASP A 113 13.56 -12.58 17.47
C ASP A 113 12.18 -13.22 17.62
N LEU A 114 11.26 -12.86 16.71
CA LEU A 114 9.90 -13.36 16.66
C LEU A 114 9.74 -14.19 15.38
N THR A 115 9.23 -15.40 15.52
CA THR A 115 8.80 -16.24 14.40
C THR A 115 7.40 -16.76 14.68
N GLY A 116 6.53 -16.79 13.68
CA GLY A 116 5.19 -17.34 13.82
C GLY A 116 4.50 -17.47 12.47
N THR A 117 3.26 -17.88 12.50
CA THR A 117 2.41 -18.06 11.32
C THR A 117 1.39 -16.92 11.24
N THR A 118 1.25 -16.32 10.07
CA THR A 118 0.27 -15.26 9.80
C THR A 118 -1.15 -15.75 10.10
N PRO A 119 -1.92 -15.04 10.97
CA PRO A 119 -3.24 -15.48 11.40
C PRO A 119 -4.27 -15.38 10.28
N ALA A 120 -5.39 -16.07 10.47
CA ALA A 120 -6.54 -15.95 9.59
C ALA A 120 -7.15 -14.54 9.63
N VAL A 121 -7.71 -14.09 8.50
CA VAL A 121 -8.43 -12.81 8.44
C VAL A 121 -9.84 -13.01 9.00
N GLU A 122 -10.17 -12.30 10.08
CA GLU A 122 -11.50 -12.35 10.69
C GLU A 122 -12.52 -11.48 9.94
N SER A 123 -12.06 -10.34 9.43
CA SER A 123 -12.91 -9.37 8.73
C SER A 123 -12.11 -8.68 7.63
N TYR A 124 -12.66 -8.71 6.42
CA TYR A 124 -12.03 -8.07 5.27
C TYR A 124 -12.45 -6.62 5.14
N THR A 125 -11.49 -5.75 4.86
CA THR A 125 -11.72 -4.32 4.54
C THR A 125 -10.80 -3.92 3.39
N TYR A 126 -11.38 -3.23 2.40
CA TYR A 126 -10.61 -2.74 1.27
C TYR A 126 -9.81 -1.48 1.65
N ASP A 127 -10.45 -0.52 2.34
CA ASP A 127 -9.81 0.73 2.78
C ASP A 127 -10.33 1.15 4.17
N PRO A 128 -9.45 1.24 5.20
CA PRO A 128 -8.05 0.80 5.18
C PRO A 128 -7.94 -0.73 5.04
N PRO A 129 -6.80 -1.28 4.52
CA PRO A 129 -6.57 -2.71 4.48
C PRO A 129 -6.60 -3.32 5.88
N GLN A 130 -7.18 -4.53 5.99
CA GLN A 130 -7.13 -5.28 7.23
C GLN A 130 -5.69 -5.61 7.62
N SER A 131 -5.37 -5.53 8.90
CA SER A 131 -4.05 -5.81 9.44
C SER A 131 -4.14 -6.58 10.75
N TYR A 132 -3.06 -7.23 11.12
CA TYR A 132 -2.86 -7.84 12.43
C TYR A 132 -1.66 -7.21 13.13
N THR A 133 -1.60 -7.33 14.46
CA THR A 133 -0.46 -6.89 15.26
C THR A 133 0.67 -7.91 15.11
N LEU A 134 1.72 -7.54 14.37
CA LEU A 134 2.91 -8.37 14.26
C LEU A 134 3.59 -8.48 15.61
N TRP A 135 3.79 -7.34 16.29
CA TRP A 135 4.24 -7.28 17.67
C TRP A 135 3.88 -5.93 18.32
N GLU A 136 3.65 -5.98 19.61
CA GLU A 136 3.56 -4.83 20.51
C GLU A 136 4.51 -5.05 21.68
N LEU A 137 5.37 -4.07 21.98
CA LEU A 137 6.31 -4.09 23.09
C LEU A 137 5.90 -3.07 24.14
N VAL A 138 5.85 -3.51 25.40
CA VAL A 138 5.41 -2.73 26.55
C VAL A 138 6.45 -2.84 27.67
N ALA A 139 6.83 -1.70 28.24
CA ALA A 139 7.60 -1.65 29.47
C ALA A 139 6.66 -1.64 30.67
N ILE A 140 6.89 -2.55 31.62
CA ILE A 140 6.13 -2.67 32.89
C ILE A 140 7.05 -2.29 34.04
N THR A 141 6.65 -1.25 34.78
CA THR A 141 7.37 -0.77 35.97
C THR A 141 6.42 -0.70 37.14
N GLY A 142 6.52 -1.64 38.06
CA GLY A 142 5.58 -1.77 39.18
C GLY A 142 4.15 -2.01 38.69
N ASN A 143 3.26 -1.05 38.85
CA ASN A 143 1.87 -1.11 38.37
C ASN A 143 1.62 -0.22 37.10
N SER A 144 2.67 0.32 36.52
CA SER A 144 2.57 1.18 35.35
C SER A 144 3.02 0.44 34.08
N GLU A 145 2.27 0.60 32.99
CA GLU A 145 2.60 0.07 31.68
C GLU A 145 2.81 1.23 30.72
N SER A 146 3.81 1.14 29.86
CA SER A 146 4.11 2.09 28.81
C SER A 146 4.41 1.34 27.50
N THR A 147 3.61 1.56 26.46
CA THR A 147 3.88 1.01 25.13
C THR A 147 5.14 1.65 24.56
N LEU A 148 6.12 0.82 24.24
CA LEU A 148 7.37 1.23 23.61
C LEU A 148 7.17 1.40 22.09
N ASN A 149 6.57 0.40 21.46
CA ASN A 149 6.23 0.44 20.04
C ASN A 149 5.22 -0.65 19.67
N THR A 150 4.56 -0.46 18.51
CA THR A 150 3.62 -1.42 17.93
C THR A 150 3.83 -1.44 16.42
N THR A 151 3.94 -2.63 15.83
CA THR A 151 4.02 -2.84 14.38
C THR A 151 2.85 -3.70 13.93
N THR A 152 2.14 -3.23 12.90
CA THR A 152 1.03 -3.94 12.27
C THR A 152 1.37 -4.27 10.82
N VAL A 153 0.88 -5.41 10.33
CA VAL A 153 1.14 -5.92 8.98
C VAL A 153 -0.18 -6.25 8.30
N HIS A 154 -0.32 -5.88 7.03
CA HIS A 154 -1.45 -6.30 6.22
C HIS A 154 -1.42 -7.82 6.01
N HIS A 155 -2.58 -8.49 6.15
CA HIS A 155 -2.68 -9.93 5.86
C HIS A 155 -3.80 -10.23 4.86
N TYR A 156 -3.55 -11.23 4.02
CA TYR A 156 -4.41 -11.56 2.90
C TYR A 156 -4.45 -13.07 2.62
N THR A 157 -5.47 -13.51 1.92
CA THR A 157 -5.52 -14.80 1.22
C THR A 157 -5.29 -14.58 -0.26
N ASN A 158 -4.93 -15.62 -1.02
CA ASN A 158 -4.78 -15.47 -2.48
C ASN A 158 -6.05 -14.90 -3.12
N ASP A 159 -7.23 -15.37 -2.70
CA ASP A 159 -8.50 -14.90 -3.27
C ASP A 159 -8.79 -13.43 -2.94
N SER A 160 -8.43 -12.97 -1.72
CA SER A 160 -8.59 -11.56 -1.35
C SER A 160 -7.59 -10.65 -2.05
N ASP A 161 -6.36 -11.12 -2.25
CA ASP A 161 -5.32 -10.38 -2.98
C ASP A 161 -5.69 -10.23 -4.46
N ASP A 162 -6.07 -11.33 -5.12
CA ASP A 162 -6.56 -11.28 -6.50
C ASP A 162 -7.74 -10.30 -6.65
N ALA A 163 -8.71 -10.35 -5.71
CA ALA A 163 -9.87 -9.46 -5.77
C ALA A 163 -9.50 -7.99 -5.52
N ARG A 164 -8.52 -7.74 -4.65
CA ARG A 164 -8.01 -6.39 -4.41
C ARG A 164 -7.33 -5.83 -5.65
N ASN A 165 -6.47 -6.61 -6.30
CA ASN A 165 -5.80 -6.22 -7.53
C ASN A 165 -6.80 -5.88 -8.64
N ASP A 166 -7.84 -6.71 -8.84
CA ASP A 166 -8.89 -6.44 -9.82
C ASP A 166 -9.67 -5.13 -9.50
N ILE A 167 -9.90 -4.83 -8.21
CA ILE A 167 -10.52 -3.57 -7.76
C ILE A 167 -9.59 -2.38 -8.05
N ASP A 168 -8.30 -2.50 -7.75
CA ASP A 168 -7.31 -1.44 -7.98
C ASP A 168 -7.18 -1.13 -9.49
N ASP A 169 -7.22 -2.15 -10.36
CA ASP A 169 -7.23 -1.99 -11.81
C ASP A 169 -8.51 -1.25 -12.29
N ALA A 170 -9.66 -1.59 -11.71
CA ALA A 170 -10.92 -0.89 -12.02
C ALA A 170 -10.88 0.58 -11.55
N VAL A 171 -10.30 0.87 -10.38
CA VAL A 171 -10.07 2.25 -9.89
C VAL A 171 -9.20 3.03 -10.87
N ALA A 172 -8.11 2.43 -11.36
CA ALA A 172 -7.22 3.05 -12.32
C ALA A 172 -7.94 3.37 -13.64
N ALA A 173 -8.69 2.40 -14.21
CA ALA A 173 -9.45 2.58 -15.44
C ALA A 173 -10.53 3.68 -15.31
N ILE A 174 -11.24 3.74 -14.18
CA ILE A 174 -12.23 4.79 -13.91
C ILE A 174 -11.57 6.17 -13.86
N ASN A 175 -10.41 6.29 -13.24
CA ASN A 175 -9.68 7.55 -13.16
C ASN A 175 -9.18 8.00 -14.53
N GLU A 176 -8.67 7.08 -15.36
CA GLU A 176 -8.22 7.37 -16.72
C GLU A 176 -9.36 7.78 -17.67
N SER A 177 -10.56 7.21 -17.48
CA SER A 177 -11.74 7.55 -18.28
C SER A 177 -12.37 8.90 -17.94
N GLY A 178 -11.85 9.61 -16.92
CA GLY A 178 -12.44 10.87 -16.43
C GLY A 178 -13.64 10.67 -15.52
N GLY A 179 -13.89 9.44 -15.04
CA GLY A 179 -14.86 9.14 -14.00
C GLY A 179 -16.29 8.94 -14.48
N ASN A 180 -16.60 7.76 -14.97
CA ASN A 180 -17.97 7.35 -15.27
C ASN A 180 -18.74 7.04 -13.97
N ALA A 181 -19.95 7.61 -13.80
CA ALA A 181 -20.77 7.41 -12.60
C ALA A 181 -21.22 5.94 -12.47
N GLU A 182 -21.65 5.31 -13.56
CA GLU A 182 -22.07 3.91 -13.57
C GLU A 182 -20.94 2.96 -13.18
N ALA A 183 -19.73 3.17 -13.72
CA ALA A 183 -18.56 2.39 -13.36
C ALA A 183 -18.20 2.56 -11.87
N ARG A 184 -18.35 3.77 -11.30
CA ARG A 184 -18.13 4.00 -9.86
C ARG A 184 -19.14 3.29 -8.97
N ASP A 185 -20.40 3.25 -9.36
CA ASP A 185 -21.45 2.55 -8.61
C ASP A 185 -21.20 1.04 -8.62
N THR A 186 -20.76 0.48 -9.77
CA THR A 186 -20.36 -0.92 -9.89
C THR A 186 -19.11 -1.22 -9.06
N LEU A 187 -18.11 -0.34 -9.08
CA LEU A 187 -16.91 -0.44 -8.25
C LEU A 187 -17.25 -0.43 -6.75
N ASN A 188 -18.13 0.45 -6.29
CA ASN A 188 -18.57 0.49 -4.90
C ASN A 188 -19.25 -0.83 -4.49
N SER A 189 -19.99 -1.46 -5.41
CA SER A 189 -20.59 -2.78 -5.20
C SER A 189 -19.54 -3.89 -5.12
N SER A 190 -18.46 -3.79 -5.92
CA SER A 190 -17.29 -4.67 -5.86
C SER A 190 -16.59 -4.58 -4.50
N ILE A 191 -16.28 -3.36 -4.04
CA ILE A 191 -15.67 -3.11 -2.72
C ILE A 191 -16.55 -3.65 -1.59
N SER A 192 -17.87 -3.46 -1.69
CA SER A 192 -18.81 -4.04 -0.72
C SER A 192 -18.77 -5.57 -0.70
N SER A 193 -18.65 -6.20 -1.87
CA SER A 193 -18.51 -7.66 -1.98
C SER A 193 -17.21 -8.15 -1.38
N TYR A 194 -16.11 -7.43 -1.61
CA TYR A 194 -14.80 -7.69 -1.00
C TYR A 194 -14.89 -7.65 0.54
N ASN A 195 -15.46 -6.57 1.08
CA ASN A 195 -15.60 -6.40 2.54
C ASN A 195 -16.49 -7.47 3.18
N ASN A 196 -17.36 -8.11 2.40
CA ASN A 196 -18.15 -9.26 2.86
C ASN A 196 -17.49 -10.63 2.60
N GLY A 197 -16.22 -10.65 2.14
CA GLY A 197 -15.49 -11.88 1.84
C GLY A 197 -15.97 -12.62 0.59
N ASN A 198 -16.81 -11.99 -0.25
CA ASN A 198 -17.29 -12.58 -1.50
C ASN A 198 -16.38 -12.18 -2.67
N PHE A 199 -15.16 -12.72 -2.69
CA PHE A 199 -14.10 -12.32 -3.61
C PHE A 199 -14.43 -12.64 -5.08
N GLY A 200 -15.11 -13.76 -5.36
CA GLY A 200 -15.54 -14.08 -6.72
C GLY A 200 -16.46 -12.98 -7.28
N ASN A 201 -17.51 -12.60 -6.51
CA ASN A 201 -18.40 -11.51 -6.93
C ASN A 201 -17.70 -10.13 -6.96
N ALA A 202 -16.75 -9.90 -6.07
CA ALA A 202 -15.95 -8.67 -6.09
C ALA A 202 -15.16 -8.54 -7.39
N ARG A 203 -14.50 -9.59 -7.84
CA ARG A 203 -13.74 -9.64 -9.09
C ARG A 203 -14.63 -9.46 -10.32
N ASP A 204 -15.78 -10.14 -10.38
CA ASP A 204 -16.73 -9.98 -11.46
C ASP A 204 -17.20 -8.52 -11.59
N LEU A 205 -17.58 -7.91 -10.46
CA LEU A 205 -18.01 -6.50 -10.44
C LEU A 205 -16.87 -5.52 -10.74
N ALA A 206 -15.64 -5.80 -10.31
CA ALA A 206 -14.46 -4.99 -10.66
C ALA A 206 -14.22 -5.00 -12.17
N SER A 207 -14.26 -6.19 -12.78
CA SER A 207 -14.16 -6.35 -14.23
C SER A 207 -15.27 -5.61 -14.99
N ASP A 208 -16.51 -5.66 -14.50
CA ASP A 208 -17.62 -4.92 -15.08
C ASP A 208 -17.42 -3.41 -15.00
N ALA A 209 -16.95 -2.92 -13.83
CA ALA A 209 -16.63 -1.51 -13.64
C ALA A 209 -15.51 -1.02 -14.57
N GLN A 210 -14.46 -1.83 -14.72
CA GLN A 210 -13.37 -1.56 -15.67
C GLN A 210 -13.89 -1.48 -17.11
N ASN A 211 -14.67 -2.46 -17.55
CA ASN A 211 -15.25 -2.48 -18.89
C ASN A 211 -16.15 -1.26 -19.16
N GLN A 212 -16.96 -0.84 -18.19
CA GLN A 212 -17.81 0.36 -18.29
C GLN A 212 -16.94 1.63 -18.42
N ALA A 213 -15.84 1.73 -17.69
CA ALA A 213 -14.91 2.84 -17.77
C ALA A 213 -14.22 2.92 -19.13
N GLU A 214 -13.74 1.80 -19.67
CA GLU A 214 -13.12 1.70 -21.00
C GLU A 214 -14.09 2.06 -22.12
N GLN A 215 -15.35 1.59 -22.05
CA GLN A 215 -16.40 1.95 -23.01
C GLN A 215 -16.71 3.46 -23.00
N ALA A 216 -16.74 4.07 -21.81
CA ALA A 216 -16.93 5.51 -21.67
C ALA A 216 -15.78 6.28 -22.32
N GLN A 217 -14.54 5.86 -22.12
CA GLN A 217 -13.35 6.46 -22.73
C GLN A 217 -13.39 6.35 -24.26
N GLN A 218 -13.73 5.18 -24.81
CA GLN A 218 -13.88 4.98 -26.26
C GLN A 218 -14.97 5.89 -26.86
N SER A 219 -16.11 6.00 -26.17
CA SER A 219 -17.22 6.87 -26.61
C SER A 219 -16.81 8.35 -26.63
N GLN A 220 -16.02 8.80 -25.66
CA GLN A 220 -15.48 10.16 -25.64
C GLN A 220 -14.51 10.41 -26.80
N GLN A 221 -13.62 9.46 -27.09
CA GLN A 221 -12.68 9.55 -28.22
C GLN A 221 -13.42 9.61 -29.56
N GLN A 222 -14.44 8.79 -29.75
CA GLN A 222 -15.28 8.81 -30.98
C GLN A 222 -16.01 10.15 -31.12
N THR A 223 -16.57 10.70 -30.05
CA THR A 223 -17.22 12.00 -30.05
C THR A 223 -16.25 13.13 -30.42
N GLN A 224 -15.02 13.11 -29.89
CA GLN A 224 -14.00 14.08 -30.25
C GLN A 224 -13.61 13.99 -31.73
N MET A 225 -13.44 12.78 -32.28
CA MET A 225 -13.19 12.59 -33.72
C MET A 225 -14.30 13.17 -34.57
N LEU A 226 -15.56 12.95 -34.19
CA LEU A 226 -16.72 13.50 -34.93
C LEU A 226 -16.74 15.02 -34.87
N ILE A 227 -16.41 15.63 -33.73
CA ILE A 227 -16.30 17.09 -33.58
C ILE A 227 -15.19 17.63 -34.50
N TYR A 228 -14.00 17.03 -34.54
CA TYR A 228 -12.91 17.45 -35.41
C TYR A 228 -13.28 17.29 -36.89
N ALA A 229 -13.94 16.20 -37.25
CA ALA A 229 -14.42 16.00 -38.62
C ALA A 229 -15.47 17.07 -39.02
N ALA A 230 -16.39 17.40 -38.12
CA ALA A 230 -17.39 18.46 -38.38
C ALA A 230 -16.72 19.83 -38.53
N VAL A 231 -15.77 20.17 -37.65
CA VAL A 231 -15.00 21.43 -37.78
C VAL A 231 -14.22 21.48 -39.09
N ALA A 232 -13.57 20.40 -39.50
CA ALA A 232 -12.84 20.34 -40.78
C ALA A 232 -13.77 20.56 -41.97
N LEU A 233 -14.98 19.99 -41.97
CA LEU A 233 -15.97 20.22 -43.02
C LEU A 233 -16.44 21.68 -43.08
N VAL A 234 -16.66 22.32 -41.95
CA VAL A 234 -17.03 23.76 -41.91
C VAL A 234 -15.89 24.62 -42.45
N VAL A 235 -14.65 24.35 -42.12
CA VAL A 235 -13.48 25.08 -42.67
C VAL A 235 -13.38 24.89 -44.15
N LEU A 236 -13.56 23.67 -44.69
CA LEU A 236 -13.55 23.40 -46.14
C LEU A 236 -14.68 24.12 -46.87
N ALA A 237 -15.88 24.19 -46.28
CA ALA A 237 -17.01 24.92 -46.85
C ALA A 237 -16.76 26.43 -46.91
N LEU A 238 -16.16 27.01 -45.87
CA LEU A 238 -15.79 28.42 -45.82
C LEU A 238 -14.70 28.77 -46.85
N VAL A 239 -13.66 27.95 -46.93
CA VAL A 239 -12.57 28.14 -47.90
C VAL A 239 -13.09 27.95 -49.33
N GLY A 240 -13.85 26.87 -49.61
CA GLY A 240 -14.44 26.58 -50.90
C GLY A 240 -15.44 27.66 -51.34
N GLY A 241 -16.32 28.09 -50.43
CA GLY A 241 -17.27 29.18 -50.64
C GLY A 241 -16.58 30.53 -50.87
N GLY A 242 -15.50 30.82 -50.14
CA GLY A 242 -14.69 32.03 -50.33
C GLY A 242 -13.99 32.07 -51.67
N ILE A 243 -13.41 30.95 -52.15
CA ILE A 243 -12.78 30.83 -53.46
C ILE A 243 -13.83 30.95 -54.59
N TYR A 244 -15.00 30.31 -54.41
CA TYR A 244 -16.09 30.41 -55.34
C TYR A 244 -16.61 31.84 -55.47
N TYR A 245 -16.84 32.52 -54.36
CA TYR A 245 -17.28 33.92 -54.31
C TYR A 245 -16.26 34.87 -54.98
N TRP A 246 -14.97 34.70 -54.66
CA TRP A 246 -13.90 35.49 -55.24
C TRP A 246 -13.80 35.30 -56.76
N ARG A 247 -13.90 34.04 -57.25
CA ARG A 247 -13.87 33.70 -58.65
C ARG A 247 -15.13 34.19 -59.46
N SER A 248 -16.31 34.18 -58.83
CA SER A 248 -17.54 34.65 -59.43
C SER A 248 -17.60 36.17 -59.56
N ASN A 249 -16.86 36.91 -58.74
CA ASN A 249 -16.80 38.38 -58.78
C ASN A 249 -15.72 38.93 -59.71
N GLN A 250 -14.92 38.10 -60.35
CA GLN A 250 -14.03 38.49 -61.43
C GLN A 250 -14.84 38.55 -62.76
N GLY A 251 -15.45 39.68 -63.00
CA GLY A 251 -16.18 39.91 -64.24
C GLY A 251 -15.27 39.75 -65.45
N PRO A 252 -15.81 39.37 -66.62
CA PRO A 252 -15.05 39.21 -67.87
C PRO A 252 -14.40 40.53 -68.26
N GLU A 253 -13.07 40.56 -68.40
CA GLU A 253 -12.35 41.68 -68.99
C GLU A 253 -12.94 41.89 -70.39
N SER A 254 -13.65 43.01 -70.55
CA SER A 254 -14.11 43.45 -71.86
C SER A 254 -12.88 43.76 -72.76
N LYS A 255 -12.59 42.86 -73.71
CA LYS A 255 -11.70 43.15 -74.80
C LYS A 255 -12.40 44.17 -75.65
N LEU A 256 -12.03 45.48 -75.52
CA LEU A 256 -12.25 46.49 -76.54
C LEU A 256 -11.00 46.57 -77.37
N GLN A 257 -11.25 46.53 -78.71
CA GLN A 257 -10.32 46.65 -79.78
C GLN A 257 -9.52 47.95 -79.76
#